data_54acdee25730c58d62ec60416839324d
#
_entry.id   54acdee25730c58d62ec60416839324d
#
_cell.length_a   1.000
_cell.length_b   1.000
_cell.length_c   1.000
_cell.angle_alpha   90.00
_cell.angle_beta   90.00
_cell.angle_gamma   90.00
#
_symmetry.space_group_name_H-M   'P 1'
#
loop_
_entity.id
_entity.type
_entity.pdbx_description
1 polymer ?
#
loop_
_entity_poly.entity_id
_entity_poly.type
_entity_poly.pdbx_seq_one_letter_code
_entity_poly.pdbx_strand_id
1 'polypeptide(L)'
;SYTSPLENSHILLSTVFQRSFFIVKKINTFHKRKVWIVFFLCLLMILCLIGRLIYLMGFRSDYYYEKAEDLHERERDIKAARGEIVDAKGKVLAANKTVCTISVIHSQIKEPEKVIALLTEKLGISEQTVRKKVEKISSIERIRTNVEKETGDEIRNAGFAGIKVDEDYRRYYPMGTLASKVLGFTGGDNQGIIGLEVEYDDILKGKPGKILTTTDARGIELDGIGENREEPQKGYTLRISLDADIQKYVQQAAQKVMEEKQAERVSILLMNPQNGEIYACVNVPEFDLNEPFDLNSGMDAEGMSEVKKTGSSESDVEKSVSE
;
A
#
# COMPACT_ATOMS: atom_id res chain seq x y z
N SER A 1 91.18 -8.30 29.22
CA SER A 1 90.03 -7.92 30.05
C SER A 1 88.84 -7.53 29.14
N TYR A 2 87.89 -8.47 29.08
CA TYR A 2 86.60 -8.24 28.31
C TYR A 2 85.64 -7.53 29.22
N THR A 3 85.25 -6.33 28.88
CA THR A 3 84.11 -5.62 29.49
C THR A 3 82.83 -6.13 28.82
N SER A 4 81.85 -6.56 29.61
CA SER A 4 80.64 -7.19 29.17
C SER A 4 79.68 -6.24 28.43
N PRO A 5 78.98 -6.71 27.42
CA PRO A 5 78.08 -5.84 26.64
C PRO A 5 76.84 -5.30 27.36
N LEU A 6 76.65 -5.69 28.64
CA LEU A 6 75.48 -5.23 29.44
C LEU A 6 75.68 -3.84 30.08
N GLU A 7 76.97 -3.37 30.27
CA GLU A 7 77.29 -2.08 30.86
C GLU A 7 77.00 -0.92 29.86
N ASN A 8 77.16 -1.16 28.56
CA ASN A 8 76.92 -0.19 27.52
C ASN A 8 75.42 0.06 27.29
N SER A 9 74.54 -0.90 27.57
CA SER A 9 73.10 -0.76 27.40
C SER A 9 72.49 0.12 28.49
N HIS A 10 72.97 0.07 29.71
CA HIS A 10 72.52 0.92 30.81
C HIS A 10 72.90 2.42 30.63
N ILE A 11 74.12 2.64 30.07
CA ILE A 11 74.61 4.00 29.81
C ILE A 11 73.80 4.62 28.62
N LEU A 12 73.47 3.85 27.59
CA LEU A 12 72.64 4.33 26.47
C LEU A 12 71.18 4.61 26.90
N LEU A 13 70.58 3.77 27.74
CA LEU A 13 69.22 3.99 28.24
C LEU A 13 69.16 5.23 29.15
N SER A 14 70.17 5.43 30.03
CA SER A 14 70.19 6.59 30.90
C SER A 14 70.41 7.89 30.15
N THR A 15 71.21 7.90 29.09
CA THR A 15 71.40 9.10 28.24
C THR A 15 70.20 9.41 27.35
N VAL A 16 69.46 8.40 26.87
CA VAL A 16 68.24 8.61 26.13
C VAL A 16 67.13 9.13 27.05
N PHE A 17 67.03 8.57 28.25
CA PHE A 17 66.05 9.04 29.26
C PHE A 17 66.35 10.43 29.76
N GLN A 18 67.63 10.79 29.99
CA GLN A 18 68.03 12.16 30.35
C GLN A 18 67.81 13.16 29.21
N ARG A 19 68.06 12.77 27.95
CA ARG A 19 67.73 13.61 26.80
C ARG A 19 66.25 13.82 26.63
N SER A 20 65.41 12.81 26.84
CA SER A 20 63.97 12.91 26.78
C SER A 20 63.43 13.83 27.89
N PHE A 21 64.00 13.71 29.10
CA PHE A 21 63.62 14.60 30.22
C PHE A 21 64.07 16.04 30.03
N PHE A 22 65.21 16.26 29.35
CA PHE A 22 65.69 17.62 29.01
C PHE A 22 64.90 18.25 27.88
N ILE A 23 64.38 17.49 26.93
CA ILE A 23 63.49 17.97 25.87
C ILE A 23 62.15 18.43 26.48
N VAL A 24 61.60 17.65 27.41
CA VAL A 24 60.37 18.01 28.11
C VAL A 24 60.55 19.27 28.97
N LYS A 25 61.76 19.44 29.59
CA LYS A 25 62.03 20.64 30.43
C LYS A 25 62.27 21.93 29.62
N LYS A 26 62.64 21.82 28.35
CA LYS A 26 62.93 22.97 27.48
C LYS A 26 61.71 23.57 26.79
N ILE A 27 60.55 22.89 26.86
CA ILE A 27 59.27 23.35 26.29
C ILE A 27 58.55 24.33 27.24
N ASN A 28 59.08 24.61 28.41
CA ASN A 28 58.32 25.21 29.52
C ASN A 28 58.43 26.74 29.66
N THR A 29 58.87 27.49 28.67
CA THR A 29 58.97 28.96 28.83
C THR A 29 58.35 29.79 27.69
N PHE A 30 57.89 29.22 26.63
CA PHE A 30 57.20 29.94 25.59
C PHE A 30 55.70 29.67 25.61
N HIS A 31 54.91 30.66 26.03
CA HIS A 31 53.47 30.71 25.78
C HIS A 31 52.50 30.23 26.87
N LYS A 32 52.82 30.34 28.14
CA LYS A 32 51.78 30.15 29.20
C LYS A 32 50.54 30.97 28.90
N ARG A 33 50.66 32.20 28.44
CA ARG A 33 49.52 33.03 28.03
C ARG A 33 48.78 32.47 26.80
N LYS A 34 49.46 31.95 25.79
CA LYS A 34 48.81 31.38 24.59
C LYS A 34 48.14 30.06 24.91
N VAL A 35 48.70 29.23 25.77
CA VAL A 35 48.08 27.98 26.26
C VAL A 35 46.80 28.28 27.03
N TRP A 36 46.83 29.30 27.92
CA TRP A 36 45.64 29.76 28.63
C TRP A 36 44.57 30.33 27.69
N ILE A 37 44.94 31.06 26.65
CA ILE A 37 44.02 31.58 25.64
C ILE A 37 43.33 30.42 24.89
N VAL A 38 44.11 29.41 24.44
CA VAL A 38 43.56 28.22 23.76
C VAL A 38 42.65 27.42 24.70
N PHE A 39 43.06 27.27 25.97
CA PHE A 39 42.23 26.59 26.98
C PHE A 39 40.89 27.30 27.21
N PHE A 40 40.91 28.63 27.38
CA PHE A 40 39.68 29.40 27.54
C PHE A 40 38.81 29.40 26.26
N LEU A 41 39.41 29.37 25.08
CA LEU A 41 38.69 29.27 23.82
C LEU A 41 38.01 27.91 23.67
N CYS A 42 38.71 26.82 24.05
CA CYS A 42 38.12 25.49 24.10
C CYS A 42 36.98 25.39 25.14
N LEU A 43 37.21 25.96 26.32
CA LEU A 43 36.19 25.99 27.38
C LEU A 43 34.96 26.79 26.94
N LEU A 44 35.14 27.92 26.28
CA LEU A 44 34.04 28.73 25.73
C LEU A 44 33.27 27.94 24.66
N MET A 45 33.98 27.23 23.80
CA MET A 45 33.36 26.36 22.78
C MET A 45 32.49 25.24 23.40
N ILE A 46 33.02 24.58 24.45
CA ILE A 46 32.29 23.57 25.20
C ILE A 46 31.05 24.17 25.89
N LEU A 47 31.18 25.33 26.52
CA LEU A 47 30.05 26.02 27.14
C LEU A 47 28.99 26.43 26.12
N CYS A 48 29.40 26.88 24.94
CA CYS A 48 28.48 27.19 23.84
C CYS A 48 27.74 25.95 23.36
N LEU A 49 28.41 24.79 23.21
CA LEU A 49 27.79 23.53 22.87
C LEU A 49 26.81 23.07 23.95
N ILE A 50 27.19 23.15 25.23
CA ILE A 50 26.29 22.80 26.33
C ILE A 50 25.07 23.72 26.34
N GLY A 51 25.27 25.02 26.20
CA GLY A 51 24.17 26.00 26.13
C GLY A 51 23.23 25.73 24.94
N ARG A 52 23.80 25.35 23.78
CA ARG A 52 23.03 24.93 22.62
C ARG A 52 22.22 23.66 22.89
N LEU A 53 22.81 22.71 23.60
CA LEU A 53 22.15 21.45 23.95
C LEU A 53 20.97 21.67 24.91
N ILE A 54 21.20 22.51 25.96
CA ILE A 54 20.15 22.91 26.90
C ILE A 54 19.02 23.65 26.18
N TYR A 55 19.36 24.55 25.24
CA TYR A 55 18.36 25.25 24.43
C TYR A 55 17.53 24.27 23.61
N LEU A 56 18.15 23.28 22.94
CA LEU A 56 17.45 22.29 22.17
C LEU A 56 16.57 21.39 23.03
N MET A 57 17.08 20.93 24.18
CA MET A 57 16.34 20.06 25.09
C MET A 57 15.23 20.77 25.89
N GLY A 58 15.42 22.05 26.23
CA GLY A 58 14.46 22.78 27.05
C GLY A 58 13.42 23.58 26.27
N PHE A 59 13.83 24.25 25.18
CA PHE A 59 12.95 25.17 24.45
C PHE A 59 12.41 24.60 23.12
N ARG A 60 13.07 23.58 22.56
CA ARG A 60 12.64 22.92 21.32
C ARG A 60 12.36 21.44 21.46
N SER A 61 12.27 20.95 22.68
CA SER A 61 11.97 19.57 22.98
C SER A 61 10.70 19.12 22.28
N ASP A 62 9.62 19.85 22.44
CA ASP A 62 8.30 19.52 21.89
C ASP A 62 8.32 19.43 20.36
N TYR A 63 8.98 20.40 19.71
CA TYR A 63 9.14 20.38 18.25
C TYR A 63 9.93 19.17 17.73
N TYR A 64 11.00 18.79 18.43
CA TYR A 64 11.79 17.62 17.99
C TYR A 64 11.14 16.31 18.40
N TYR A 65 10.36 16.31 19.49
CA TYR A 65 9.57 15.15 19.89
C TYR A 65 8.46 14.87 18.87
N GLU A 66 7.65 15.87 18.53
CA GLU A 66 6.63 15.79 17.48
C GLU A 66 7.22 15.33 16.13
N LYS A 67 8.35 15.90 15.75
CA LYS A 67 9.02 15.52 14.50
C LYS A 67 9.66 14.13 14.52
N ALA A 68 10.07 13.65 15.69
CA ALA A 68 10.55 12.27 15.86
C ALA A 68 9.38 11.27 15.85
N GLU A 69 8.26 11.64 16.47
CA GLU A 69 7.03 10.88 16.46
C GLU A 69 6.51 10.70 15.02
N ASP A 70 6.41 11.77 14.24
CA ASP A 70 6.05 11.73 12.80
C ASP A 70 6.97 10.82 11.96
N LEU A 71 8.25 10.71 12.31
CA LEU A 71 9.22 9.88 11.59
C LEU A 71 9.15 8.40 11.99
N HIS A 72 8.64 8.11 13.18
CA HIS A 72 8.54 6.76 13.73
C HIS A 72 7.12 6.20 13.63
N GLU A 73 6.12 7.02 13.36
CA GLU A 73 4.76 6.56 13.13
C GLU A 73 4.57 6.20 11.65
N ARG A 74 4.15 4.97 11.43
CA ARG A 74 3.73 4.51 10.12
C ARG A 74 2.22 4.42 10.10
N GLU A 75 1.62 5.30 9.31
CA GLU A 75 0.19 5.31 9.07
C GLU A 75 -0.14 4.32 7.94
N ARG A 76 -1.10 3.43 8.20
CA ARG A 76 -1.68 2.55 7.19
C ARG A 76 -3.20 2.71 7.20
N ASP A 77 -3.76 3.00 6.04
CA ASP A 77 -5.21 3.06 5.88
C ASP A 77 -5.82 1.67 5.87
N ILE A 78 -6.89 1.49 6.65
CA ILE A 78 -7.77 0.33 6.59
C ILE A 78 -8.97 0.71 5.75
N LYS A 79 -9.20 0.01 4.64
CA LYS A 79 -10.37 0.29 3.81
C LYS A 79 -11.66 0.00 4.57
N ALA A 80 -12.61 0.91 4.47
CA ALA A 80 -13.96 0.69 4.97
C ALA A 80 -14.73 -0.28 4.07
N ALA A 81 -15.59 -1.09 4.65
CA ALA A 81 -16.55 -1.85 3.90
C ALA A 81 -17.54 -0.89 3.23
N ARG A 82 -17.69 -1.00 1.90
CA ARG A 82 -18.61 -0.17 1.13
C ARG A 82 -20.06 -0.49 1.49
N GLY A 83 -20.96 0.49 1.49
CA GLY A 83 -22.38 0.31 1.71
C GLY A 83 -22.99 -0.65 0.69
N GLU A 84 -23.98 -1.40 1.10
CA GLU A 84 -24.73 -2.28 0.20
C GLU A 84 -25.70 -1.50 -0.67
N ILE A 85 -25.98 -1.98 -1.89
CA ILE A 85 -27.10 -1.48 -2.70
C ILE A 85 -28.18 -2.57 -2.66
N VAL A 86 -29.38 -2.17 -2.25
CA VAL A 86 -30.51 -3.08 -2.14
C VAL A 86 -31.68 -2.57 -2.98
N ASP A 87 -32.50 -3.50 -3.48
CA ASP A 87 -33.72 -3.20 -4.22
C ASP A 87 -34.85 -2.67 -3.31
N ALA A 88 -36.01 -2.40 -3.89
CA ALA A 88 -37.18 -1.92 -3.17
C ALA A 88 -37.66 -2.88 -2.06
N LYS A 89 -37.41 -4.19 -2.20
CA LYS A 89 -37.77 -5.23 -1.25
C LYS A 89 -36.67 -5.58 -0.25
N GLY A 90 -35.48 -4.96 -0.36
CA GLY A 90 -34.31 -5.25 0.47
C GLY A 90 -33.41 -6.37 -0.06
N LYS A 91 -33.62 -6.83 -1.29
CA LYS A 91 -32.75 -7.84 -1.93
C LYS A 91 -31.44 -7.19 -2.32
N VAL A 92 -30.34 -7.84 -1.99
CA VAL A 92 -29.00 -7.30 -2.21
C VAL A 92 -28.63 -7.36 -3.70
N LEU A 93 -28.31 -6.21 -4.28
CA LEU A 93 -27.87 -6.04 -5.66
C LEU A 93 -26.34 -5.86 -5.73
N ALA A 94 -25.77 -5.20 -4.75
CA ALA A 94 -24.32 -5.04 -4.61
C ALA A 94 -23.90 -5.17 -3.15
N ALA A 95 -22.91 -6.01 -2.89
CA ALA A 95 -22.35 -6.29 -1.57
C ALA A 95 -20.82 -6.26 -1.59
N ASN A 96 -20.19 -6.60 -0.47
CA ASN A 96 -18.76 -6.77 -0.39
C ASN A 96 -18.43 -8.25 -0.11
N LYS A 97 -17.41 -8.77 -0.77
CA LYS A 97 -16.75 -10.02 -0.40
C LYS A 97 -15.46 -9.68 0.33
N THR A 98 -15.26 -10.25 1.52
CA THR A 98 -13.99 -10.12 2.24
C THR A 98 -12.90 -10.85 1.49
N VAL A 99 -11.82 -10.16 1.22
CA VAL A 99 -10.62 -10.66 0.56
C VAL A 99 -9.40 -10.25 1.35
N CYS A 100 -8.23 -10.78 1.02
CA CYS A 100 -6.97 -10.41 1.65
C CYS A 100 -6.02 -9.79 0.63
N THR A 101 -5.24 -8.80 1.09
CA THR A 101 -4.08 -8.27 0.39
C THR A 101 -2.82 -8.79 1.07
N ILE A 102 -1.96 -9.45 0.30
CA ILE A 102 -0.71 -10.03 0.77
C ILE A 102 0.43 -9.10 0.40
N SER A 103 1.18 -8.68 1.42
CA SER A 103 2.34 -7.82 1.28
C SER A 103 3.53 -8.41 2.02
N VAL A 104 4.74 -8.04 1.64
CA VAL A 104 5.97 -8.44 2.31
C VAL A 104 6.80 -7.24 2.72
N ILE A 105 7.49 -7.38 3.86
CA ILE A 105 8.43 -6.41 4.40
C ILE A 105 9.81 -7.03 4.34
N HIS A 106 10.63 -6.62 3.38
CA HIS A 106 11.94 -7.21 3.11
C HIS A 106 12.85 -7.29 4.36
N SER A 107 12.87 -6.23 5.18
CA SER A 107 13.73 -6.15 6.38
C SER A 107 13.36 -7.15 7.49
N GLN A 108 12.13 -7.68 7.48
CA GLN A 108 11.62 -8.63 8.48
C GLN A 108 11.73 -10.10 8.03
N ILE A 109 11.99 -10.35 6.74
CA ILE A 109 12.05 -11.72 6.22
C ILE A 109 13.36 -12.39 6.67
N LYS A 110 13.24 -13.47 7.46
CA LYS A 110 14.39 -14.26 7.93
C LYS A 110 14.74 -15.41 7.00
N GLU A 111 13.74 -16.00 6.34
CA GLU A 111 13.87 -17.20 5.50
C GLU A 111 13.26 -16.97 4.10
N PRO A 112 13.95 -16.21 3.22
CA PRO A 112 13.35 -15.77 1.94
C PRO A 112 12.93 -16.95 1.04
N GLU A 113 13.70 -18.04 0.99
CA GLU A 113 13.37 -19.19 0.15
C GLU A 113 12.07 -19.89 0.56
N LYS A 114 11.82 -20.03 1.86
CA LYS A 114 10.58 -20.62 2.37
C LYS A 114 9.38 -19.71 2.12
N VAL A 115 9.57 -18.39 2.28
CA VAL A 115 8.53 -17.40 1.97
C VAL A 115 8.17 -17.42 0.48
N ILE A 116 9.19 -17.49 -0.40
CA ILE A 116 8.98 -17.57 -1.85
C ILE A 116 8.23 -18.85 -2.22
N ALA A 117 8.63 -20.00 -1.69
CA ALA A 117 7.99 -21.28 -1.95
C ALA A 117 6.51 -21.27 -1.51
N LEU A 118 6.22 -20.79 -0.27
CA LEU A 118 4.87 -20.69 0.25
C LEU A 118 3.99 -19.79 -0.62
N LEU A 119 4.46 -18.59 -0.95
CA LEU A 119 3.69 -17.62 -1.73
C LEU A 119 3.48 -18.10 -3.17
N THR A 120 4.46 -18.78 -3.76
CA THR A 120 4.34 -19.37 -5.10
C THR A 120 3.27 -20.46 -5.12
N GLU A 121 3.30 -21.39 -4.15
CA GLU A 121 2.34 -22.49 -4.03
C GLU A 121 0.92 -21.98 -3.76
N LYS A 122 0.74 -21.11 -2.75
CA LYS A 122 -0.59 -20.68 -2.31
C LYS A 122 -1.24 -19.65 -3.23
N LEU A 123 -0.46 -18.81 -3.88
CA LEU A 123 -1.00 -17.75 -4.74
C LEU A 123 -1.00 -18.11 -6.23
N GLY A 124 -0.33 -19.18 -6.64
CA GLY A 124 -0.22 -19.58 -8.03
C GLY A 124 0.51 -18.55 -8.92
N ILE A 125 1.46 -17.81 -8.34
CA ILE A 125 2.27 -16.81 -9.04
C ILE A 125 3.61 -17.43 -9.37
N SER A 126 4.21 -17.06 -10.52
CA SER A 126 5.53 -17.57 -10.88
C SER A 126 6.58 -17.22 -9.83
N GLU A 127 7.46 -18.17 -9.50
CA GLU A 127 8.54 -18.00 -8.54
C GLU A 127 9.39 -16.76 -8.82
N GLN A 128 9.70 -16.51 -10.10
CA GLN A 128 10.50 -15.35 -10.51
C GLN A 128 9.85 -14.02 -10.13
N THR A 129 8.52 -13.91 -10.26
CA THR A 129 7.77 -12.71 -9.89
C THR A 129 7.75 -12.52 -8.37
N VAL A 130 7.51 -13.59 -7.62
CA VAL A 130 7.53 -13.56 -6.15
C VAL A 130 8.92 -13.20 -5.65
N ARG A 131 9.98 -13.85 -6.16
CA ARG A 131 11.38 -13.59 -5.81
C ARG A 131 11.76 -12.14 -6.03
N LYS A 132 11.45 -11.60 -7.21
CA LYS A 132 11.72 -10.18 -7.53
C LYS A 132 11.07 -9.20 -6.53
N LYS A 133 9.88 -9.52 -6.04
CA LYS A 133 9.16 -8.69 -5.06
C LYS A 133 9.67 -8.88 -3.63
N VAL A 134 10.00 -10.12 -3.24
CA VAL A 134 10.54 -10.46 -1.91
C VAL A 134 11.95 -9.89 -1.71
N GLU A 135 12.80 -9.94 -2.75
CA GLU A 135 14.17 -9.43 -2.71
C GLU A 135 14.27 -7.90 -2.87
N LYS A 136 13.19 -7.26 -3.30
CA LYS A 136 13.17 -5.80 -3.45
C LYS A 136 13.28 -5.12 -2.09
N ILE A 137 14.31 -4.29 -1.93
CA ILE A 137 14.53 -3.49 -0.72
C ILE A 137 13.50 -2.38 -0.68
N SER A 138 12.37 -2.64 -0.06
CA SER A 138 11.30 -1.66 0.18
C SER A 138 10.71 -1.86 1.57
N SER A 139 10.12 -0.81 2.11
CA SER A 139 9.47 -0.88 3.43
C SER A 139 8.25 -1.81 3.45
N ILE A 140 7.53 -1.89 2.33
CA ILE A 140 6.46 -2.86 2.08
C ILE A 140 6.28 -3.04 0.58
N GLU A 141 6.15 -4.28 0.12
CA GLU A 141 5.89 -4.60 -1.27
C GLU A 141 4.65 -5.48 -1.37
N ARG A 142 3.69 -5.04 -2.18
CA ARG A 142 2.45 -5.77 -2.38
C ARG A 142 2.66 -6.94 -3.35
N ILE A 143 2.39 -8.15 -2.90
CA ILE A 143 2.54 -9.38 -3.71
C ILE A 143 1.29 -9.59 -4.56
N ARG A 144 0.11 -9.69 -3.90
CA ARG A 144 -1.18 -9.92 -4.56
C ARG A 144 -2.32 -9.31 -3.75
N THR A 145 -3.29 -8.75 -4.47
CA THR A 145 -4.58 -8.28 -3.93
C THR A 145 -5.68 -9.26 -4.28
N ASN A 146 -6.85 -9.09 -3.67
CA ASN A 146 -8.05 -9.90 -3.94
C ASN A 146 -7.83 -11.41 -3.77
N VAL A 147 -7.02 -11.80 -2.78
CA VAL A 147 -6.82 -13.18 -2.38
C VAL A 147 -8.02 -13.62 -1.53
N GLU A 148 -8.52 -14.83 -1.74
CA GLU A 148 -9.61 -15.38 -0.93
C GLU A 148 -9.21 -15.46 0.54
N LYS A 149 -10.18 -15.23 1.43
CA LYS A 149 -9.94 -15.16 2.88
C LYS A 149 -9.30 -16.44 3.40
N GLU A 150 -9.75 -17.60 2.94
CA GLU A 150 -9.23 -18.90 3.35
C GLU A 150 -7.72 -19.03 3.05
N THR A 151 -7.32 -18.66 1.83
CA THR A 151 -5.89 -18.66 1.43
C THR A 151 -5.09 -17.63 2.23
N GLY A 152 -5.68 -16.46 2.48
CA GLY A 152 -5.06 -15.42 3.33
C GLY A 152 -4.81 -15.92 4.75
N ASP A 153 -5.79 -16.59 5.35
CA ASP A 153 -5.70 -17.15 6.70
C ASP A 153 -4.67 -18.31 6.76
N GLU A 154 -4.58 -19.16 5.74
CA GLU A 154 -3.53 -20.17 5.64
C GLU A 154 -2.13 -19.56 5.63
N ILE A 155 -1.92 -18.49 4.85
CA ILE A 155 -0.62 -17.79 4.79
C ILE A 155 -0.32 -17.09 6.12
N ARG A 156 -1.32 -16.49 6.78
CA ARG A 156 -1.17 -15.88 8.11
C ARG A 156 -0.79 -16.93 9.15
N ASN A 157 -1.45 -18.08 9.14
CA ASN A 157 -1.21 -19.19 10.09
C ASN A 157 0.15 -19.86 9.89
N ALA A 158 0.77 -19.76 8.71
CA ALA A 158 2.12 -20.21 8.47
C ALA A 158 3.17 -19.46 9.31
N GLY A 159 2.84 -18.25 9.81
CA GLY A 159 3.63 -17.53 10.83
C GLY A 159 5.00 -17.04 10.37
N PHE A 160 5.24 -16.85 9.07
CA PHE A 160 6.51 -16.33 8.57
C PHE A 160 6.65 -14.84 8.86
N ALA A 161 7.74 -14.48 9.52
CA ALA A 161 8.08 -13.07 9.75
C ALA A 161 8.24 -12.32 8.41
N GLY A 162 7.72 -11.11 8.32
CA GLY A 162 7.80 -10.28 7.13
C GLY A 162 6.69 -10.50 6.11
N ILE A 163 5.76 -11.43 6.33
CA ILE A 163 4.52 -11.52 5.55
C ILE A 163 3.43 -10.78 6.32
N LYS A 164 2.76 -9.84 5.65
CA LYS A 164 1.57 -9.14 6.14
C LYS A 164 0.37 -9.56 5.33
N VAL A 165 -0.70 -9.93 6.01
CA VAL A 165 -1.99 -10.31 5.43
C VAL A 165 -3.03 -9.34 5.95
N ASP A 166 -3.34 -8.34 5.15
CA ASP A 166 -4.32 -7.31 5.51
C ASP A 166 -5.69 -7.70 4.94
N GLU A 167 -6.74 -7.58 5.75
CA GLU A 167 -8.10 -7.76 5.27
C GLU A 167 -8.49 -6.60 4.36
N ASP A 168 -9.15 -6.92 3.26
CA ASP A 168 -9.62 -5.97 2.25
C ASP A 168 -11.04 -6.36 1.80
N TYR A 169 -11.69 -5.49 1.06
CA TYR A 169 -13.02 -5.71 0.54
C TYR A 169 -13.03 -5.56 -0.97
N ARG A 170 -13.62 -6.57 -1.66
CA ARG A 170 -13.92 -6.50 -3.08
C ARG A 170 -15.41 -6.35 -3.27
N ARG A 171 -15.81 -5.43 -4.14
CA ARG A 171 -17.21 -5.29 -4.53
C ARG A 171 -17.68 -6.56 -5.24
N TYR A 172 -18.88 -7.02 -4.90
CA TYR A 172 -19.49 -8.23 -5.42
C TYR A 172 -20.94 -7.99 -5.77
N TYR A 173 -21.33 -8.42 -6.95
CA TYR A 173 -22.68 -8.28 -7.50
C TYR A 173 -23.31 -9.67 -7.63
N PRO A 174 -24.20 -10.08 -6.70
CA PRO A 174 -24.75 -11.45 -6.67
C PRO A 174 -25.51 -11.85 -7.90
N MET A 175 -26.01 -10.88 -8.65
CA MET A 175 -26.81 -11.11 -9.85
C MET A 175 -26.06 -10.83 -11.16
N GLY A 176 -24.73 -10.69 -11.10
CA GLY A 176 -23.85 -10.55 -12.27
C GLY A 176 -24.27 -9.40 -13.21
N THR A 177 -25.03 -9.75 -14.23
CA THR A 177 -25.41 -8.83 -15.31
C THR A 177 -26.67 -7.99 -15.03
N LEU A 178 -27.38 -8.25 -13.91
CA LEU A 178 -28.66 -7.60 -13.65
C LEU A 178 -28.49 -6.09 -13.42
N ALA A 179 -29.17 -5.27 -14.25
CA ALA A 179 -29.14 -3.82 -14.18
C ALA A 179 -27.71 -3.23 -14.25
N SER A 180 -26.80 -3.86 -15.00
CA SER A 180 -25.37 -3.53 -15.01
C SER A 180 -25.12 -2.05 -15.33
N LYS A 181 -25.83 -1.48 -16.29
CA LYS A 181 -25.67 -0.08 -16.69
C LYS A 181 -26.29 0.93 -15.72
N VAL A 182 -27.16 0.48 -14.82
CA VAL A 182 -27.76 1.31 -13.76
C VAL A 182 -26.89 1.25 -12.51
N LEU A 183 -26.59 0.06 -12.03
CA LEU A 183 -25.77 -0.11 -10.84
C LEU A 183 -24.35 0.43 -11.04
N GLY A 184 -23.74 0.09 -12.17
CA GLY A 184 -22.35 0.39 -12.41
C GLY A 184 -21.41 -0.48 -11.58
N PHE A 185 -20.13 -0.17 -11.60
CA PHE A 185 -19.11 -0.94 -10.90
C PHE A 185 -18.06 -0.05 -10.25
N THR A 186 -17.25 -0.66 -9.38
CA THR A 186 -16.15 0.01 -8.67
C THR A 186 -14.81 -0.41 -9.24
N GLY A 187 -13.82 0.48 -9.13
CA GLY A 187 -12.42 0.18 -9.38
C GLY A 187 -11.76 -0.63 -8.26
N GLY A 188 -10.48 -0.97 -8.46
CA GLY A 188 -9.67 -1.67 -7.48
C GLY A 188 -9.50 -0.93 -6.15
N ASP A 189 -9.67 0.38 -6.15
CA ASP A 189 -9.54 1.25 -4.99
C ASP A 189 -10.85 1.41 -4.19
N ASN A 190 -11.88 0.62 -4.54
CA ASN A 190 -13.23 0.73 -3.98
C ASN A 190 -13.96 2.04 -4.32
N GLN A 191 -13.49 2.77 -5.33
CA GLN A 191 -14.13 3.98 -5.85
C GLN A 191 -15.14 3.62 -6.95
N GLY A 192 -16.31 4.24 -6.95
CA GLY A 192 -17.30 4.10 -8.02
C GLY A 192 -16.77 4.66 -9.34
N ILE A 193 -16.98 3.94 -10.46
CA ILE A 193 -16.53 4.35 -11.80
C ILE A 193 -17.69 4.80 -12.66
N ILE A 194 -18.79 4.07 -12.67
CA ILE A 194 -20.00 4.40 -13.43
C ILE A 194 -21.27 4.10 -12.64
N GLY A 195 -22.42 4.59 -13.12
CA GLY A 195 -23.74 4.27 -12.58
C GLY A 195 -23.99 4.82 -11.18
N LEU A 196 -24.83 4.13 -10.43
CA LEU A 196 -25.15 4.49 -9.04
C LEU A 196 -23.94 4.39 -8.12
N GLU A 197 -22.98 3.53 -8.44
CA GLU A 197 -21.74 3.39 -7.66
C GLU A 197 -20.92 4.69 -7.66
N VAL A 198 -20.86 5.43 -8.77
CA VAL A 198 -20.15 6.71 -8.81
C VAL A 198 -21.01 7.85 -8.29
N GLU A 199 -22.28 7.87 -8.61
CA GLU A 199 -23.19 8.96 -8.21
C GLU A 199 -23.33 9.07 -6.69
N TYR A 200 -23.35 7.91 -6.01
CA TYR A 200 -23.47 7.81 -4.55
C TYR A 200 -22.17 7.40 -3.87
N ASP A 201 -21.02 7.62 -4.51
CA ASP A 201 -19.73 7.18 -3.99
C ASP A 201 -19.45 7.72 -2.58
N ASP A 202 -19.71 9.01 -2.34
CA ASP A 202 -19.48 9.65 -1.04
C ASP A 202 -20.28 9.04 0.11
N ILE A 203 -21.44 8.46 -0.19
CA ILE A 203 -22.31 7.82 0.78
C ILE A 203 -21.91 6.35 0.97
N LEU A 204 -21.59 5.69 -0.15
CA LEU A 204 -21.30 4.26 -0.19
C LEU A 204 -19.89 3.93 0.32
N LYS A 205 -18.86 4.72 0.03
CA LYS A 205 -17.45 4.38 0.34
C LYS A 205 -17.12 4.25 1.82
N GLY A 206 -17.93 4.85 2.70
CA GLY A 206 -17.66 4.90 4.13
C GLY A 206 -16.45 5.80 4.49
N LYS A 207 -15.94 5.65 5.71
CA LYS A 207 -14.74 6.34 6.16
C LYS A 207 -13.64 5.32 6.44
N PRO A 208 -12.46 5.45 5.82
CA PRO A 208 -11.35 4.55 6.09
C PRO A 208 -10.92 4.67 7.55
N GLY A 209 -10.47 3.58 8.13
CA GLY A 209 -9.77 3.56 9.41
C GLY A 209 -8.27 3.72 9.20
N LYS A 210 -7.56 3.89 10.31
CA LYS A 210 -6.10 4.08 10.31
C LYS A 210 -5.45 3.17 11.34
N ILE A 211 -4.32 2.61 11.01
CA ILE A 211 -3.42 1.94 11.94
C ILE A 211 -2.17 2.78 12.03
N LEU A 212 -1.90 3.30 13.23
CA LEU A 212 -0.64 3.96 13.57
C LEU A 212 0.26 2.93 14.23
N THR A 213 1.33 2.55 13.57
CA THR A 213 2.33 1.60 14.07
C THR A 213 3.63 2.33 14.30
N THR A 214 4.21 2.21 15.50
CA THR A 214 5.53 2.79 15.78
C THR A 214 6.63 1.91 15.20
N THR A 215 7.50 2.49 14.40
CA THR A 215 8.63 1.80 13.77
C THR A 215 9.97 2.33 14.28
N ASP A 216 11.01 1.50 14.25
CA ASP A 216 12.37 1.96 14.48
C ASP A 216 12.92 2.75 13.27
N ALA A 217 14.13 3.30 13.40
CA ALA A 217 14.82 4.03 12.33
C ALA A 217 15.10 3.17 11.06
N ARG A 218 14.88 1.85 11.12
CA ARG A 218 15.00 0.91 10.01
C ARG A 218 13.65 0.51 9.42
N GLY A 219 12.53 1.07 9.95
CA GLY A 219 11.18 0.75 9.52
C GLY A 219 10.66 -0.61 10.04
N ILE A 220 11.28 -1.15 11.10
CA ILE A 220 10.83 -2.38 11.76
C ILE A 220 9.82 -2.00 12.83
N GLU A 221 8.66 -2.63 12.83
CA GLU A 221 7.61 -2.43 13.84
C GLU A 221 8.16 -2.83 15.22
N LEU A 222 7.95 -1.96 16.22
CA LEU A 222 8.37 -2.21 17.60
C LEU A 222 7.31 -3.04 18.31
N ASP A 223 7.65 -4.28 18.64
CA ASP A 223 6.79 -5.15 19.43
C ASP A 223 6.54 -4.57 20.83
N GLY A 224 5.28 -4.42 21.22
CA GLY A 224 4.89 -4.03 22.59
C GLY A 224 4.55 -2.55 22.80
N ILE A 225 4.72 -1.68 21.82
CA ILE A 225 4.14 -0.33 21.82
C ILE A 225 2.81 -0.46 21.09
N GLY A 226 1.70 -0.26 21.81
CA GLY A 226 0.35 -0.55 21.31
C GLY A 226 0.07 0.08 19.95
N GLU A 227 -0.50 -0.72 19.05
CA GLU A 227 -1.09 -0.21 17.82
C GLU A 227 -2.26 0.71 18.18
N ASN A 228 -2.18 1.97 17.78
CA ASN A 228 -3.33 2.85 17.84
C ASN A 228 -4.16 2.61 16.58
N ARG A 229 -5.32 1.98 16.76
CA ARG A 229 -6.19 1.60 15.66
C ARG A 229 -7.48 2.39 15.69
N GLU A 230 -7.71 3.16 14.65
CA GLU A 230 -8.99 3.79 14.37
C GLU A 230 -9.80 2.87 13.45
N GLU A 231 -10.92 2.36 13.96
CA GLU A 231 -11.75 1.42 13.22
C GLU A 231 -12.45 2.09 12.02
N PRO A 232 -12.47 1.44 10.85
CA PRO A 232 -13.15 1.96 9.68
C PRO A 232 -14.67 1.99 9.89
N GLN A 233 -15.33 3.02 9.37
CA GLN A 233 -16.78 3.15 9.40
C GLN A 233 -17.37 2.67 8.07
N LYS A 234 -18.20 1.62 8.10
CA LYS A 234 -18.92 1.10 6.93
C LYS A 234 -19.75 2.20 6.27
N GLY A 235 -19.79 2.22 4.94
CA GLY A 235 -20.67 3.09 4.17
C GLY A 235 -22.15 2.79 4.40
N TYR A 236 -23.00 3.77 4.08
CA TYR A 236 -24.44 3.62 4.23
C TYR A 236 -25.04 2.73 3.15
N THR A 237 -26.05 1.96 3.50
CA THR A 237 -26.81 1.15 2.56
C THR A 237 -27.72 2.04 1.70
N LEU A 238 -27.61 1.90 0.39
CA LEU A 238 -28.45 2.58 -0.59
C LEU A 238 -29.63 1.70 -0.96
N ARG A 239 -30.85 2.13 -0.68
CA ARG A 239 -32.06 1.46 -1.13
C ARG A 239 -32.60 2.17 -2.37
N ILE A 240 -32.83 1.42 -3.45
CA ILE A 240 -33.34 1.95 -4.71
C ILE A 240 -34.76 1.48 -5.00
N SER A 241 -35.45 2.15 -5.89
CA SER A 241 -36.84 1.83 -6.28
C SER A 241 -36.95 0.62 -7.21
N LEU A 242 -35.85 0.18 -7.83
CA LEU A 242 -35.84 -0.99 -8.68
C LEU A 242 -36.28 -2.24 -7.91
N ASP A 243 -37.07 -3.10 -8.56
CA ASP A 243 -37.44 -4.42 -8.08
C ASP A 243 -36.66 -5.46 -8.88
N ALA A 244 -35.80 -6.21 -8.20
CA ALA A 244 -34.89 -7.17 -8.84
C ALA A 244 -35.63 -8.26 -9.65
N ASP A 245 -36.83 -8.66 -9.21
CA ASP A 245 -37.60 -9.69 -9.89
C ASP A 245 -38.24 -9.12 -11.16
N ILE A 246 -38.81 -7.93 -11.07
CA ILE A 246 -39.35 -7.21 -12.23
C ILE A 246 -38.23 -6.91 -13.23
N GLN A 247 -37.10 -6.40 -12.77
CA GLN A 247 -35.90 -6.12 -13.59
C GLN A 247 -35.47 -7.36 -14.38
N LYS A 248 -35.43 -8.54 -13.71
CA LYS A 248 -35.06 -9.80 -14.35
C LYS A 248 -36.03 -10.22 -15.45
N TYR A 249 -37.34 -10.11 -15.20
CA TYR A 249 -38.36 -10.44 -16.22
C TYR A 249 -38.27 -9.51 -17.42
N VAL A 250 -38.11 -8.20 -17.18
CA VAL A 250 -38.01 -7.19 -18.25
C VAL A 250 -36.72 -7.40 -19.05
N GLN A 251 -35.62 -7.77 -18.39
CA GLN A 251 -34.34 -8.06 -19.04
C GLN A 251 -34.45 -9.29 -19.95
N GLN A 252 -35.08 -10.36 -19.49
CA GLN A 252 -35.32 -11.56 -20.32
C GLN A 252 -36.21 -11.22 -21.54
N ALA A 253 -37.25 -10.41 -21.36
CA ALA A 253 -38.09 -9.97 -22.45
C ALA A 253 -37.32 -9.09 -23.46
N ALA A 254 -36.47 -8.18 -22.97
CA ALA A 254 -35.64 -7.33 -23.82
C ALA A 254 -34.65 -8.15 -24.64
N GLN A 255 -34.01 -9.15 -24.02
CA GLN A 255 -33.08 -10.06 -24.68
C GLN A 255 -33.76 -10.86 -25.78
N LYS A 256 -34.95 -11.43 -25.49
CA LYS A 256 -35.74 -12.11 -26.48
C LYS A 256 -36.12 -11.26 -27.69
N VAL A 257 -36.53 -10.03 -27.44
CA VAL A 257 -36.84 -9.04 -28.52
C VAL A 257 -35.58 -8.72 -29.32
N MET A 258 -34.44 -8.54 -28.68
CA MET A 258 -33.17 -8.27 -29.34
C MET A 258 -32.79 -9.38 -30.30
N GLU A 259 -32.91 -10.64 -29.86
CA GLU A 259 -32.63 -11.83 -30.68
C GLU A 259 -33.63 -12.01 -31.83
N GLU A 260 -34.95 -11.95 -31.53
CA GLU A 260 -36.00 -12.16 -32.54
C GLU A 260 -36.04 -11.08 -33.63
N LYS A 261 -35.71 -9.83 -33.27
CA LYS A 261 -35.69 -8.70 -34.17
C LYS A 261 -34.32 -8.36 -34.72
N GLN A 262 -33.28 -9.08 -34.32
CA GLN A 262 -31.90 -8.83 -34.72
C GLN A 262 -31.50 -7.36 -34.44
N ALA A 263 -31.95 -6.84 -33.28
CA ALA A 263 -31.69 -5.47 -32.90
C ALA A 263 -30.32 -5.36 -32.22
N GLU A 264 -29.57 -4.32 -32.51
CA GLU A 264 -28.26 -4.09 -31.84
C GLU A 264 -28.41 -3.74 -30.36
N ARG A 265 -29.52 -3.07 -30.01
CA ARG A 265 -29.81 -2.63 -28.65
C ARG A 265 -31.30 -2.60 -28.38
N VAL A 266 -31.70 -2.94 -27.16
CA VAL A 266 -33.07 -2.77 -26.68
C VAL A 266 -33.04 -2.12 -25.31
N SER A 267 -33.83 -1.04 -25.15
CA SER A 267 -33.95 -0.35 -23.86
C SER A 267 -35.42 -0.36 -23.42
N ILE A 268 -35.66 -0.75 -22.19
CA ILE A 268 -37.02 -0.81 -21.60
C ILE A 268 -36.98 -0.08 -20.26
N LEU A 269 -37.87 0.90 -20.09
CA LEU A 269 -38.07 1.59 -18.82
C LEU A 269 -39.50 1.31 -18.32
N LEU A 270 -39.61 0.73 -17.14
CA LEU A 270 -40.85 0.50 -16.45
C LEU A 270 -40.96 1.40 -15.22
N MET A 271 -41.92 2.30 -15.21
CA MET A 271 -42.11 3.28 -14.15
C MET A 271 -43.57 3.40 -13.72
N ASN A 272 -43.78 3.81 -12.48
CA ASN A 272 -45.07 4.21 -11.97
C ASN A 272 -45.35 5.66 -12.34
N PRO A 273 -46.36 5.95 -13.19
CA PRO A 273 -46.63 7.31 -13.63
C PRO A 273 -47.21 8.23 -12.53
N GLN A 274 -47.69 7.66 -11.42
CA GLN A 274 -48.29 8.42 -10.32
C GLN A 274 -47.24 9.06 -9.40
N ASN A 275 -46.12 8.38 -9.17
CA ASN A 275 -45.10 8.85 -8.24
C ASN A 275 -43.68 8.94 -8.85
N GLY A 276 -43.51 8.50 -10.10
CA GLY A 276 -42.23 8.54 -10.81
C GLY A 276 -41.22 7.45 -10.41
N GLU A 277 -41.61 6.51 -9.55
CA GLU A 277 -40.73 5.40 -9.19
C GLU A 277 -40.43 4.49 -10.38
N ILE A 278 -39.15 4.17 -10.57
CA ILE A 278 -38.67 3.27 -11.61
C ILE A 278 -38.57 1.86 -11.03
N TYR A 279 -39.37 0.95 -11.56
CA TYR A 279 -39.37 -0.46 -11.13
C TYR A 279 -38.38 -1.32 -11.91
N ALA A 280 -38.14 -0.98 -13.19
CA ALA A 280 -37.10 -1.60 -14.00
C ALA A 280 -36.51 -0.62 -15.01
N CYS A 281 -35.21 -0.73 -15.23
CA CYS A 281 -34.48 0.01 -16.27
C CYS A 281 -33.49 -0.96 -16.92
N VAL A 282 -33.80 -1.42 -18.11
CA VAL A 282 -33.07 -2.45 -18.83
C VAL A 282 -32.45 -1.85 -20.09
N ASN A 283 -31.20 -2.21 -20.36
CA ASN A 283 -30.49 -1.82 -21.56
C ASN A 283 -29.62 -2.98 -22.05
N VAL A 284 -30.17 -3.85 -22.87
CA VAL A 284 -29.41 -4.98 -23.43
C VAL A 284 -28.64 -4.57 -24.70
N PRO A 285 -27.43 -5.11 -24.95
CA PRO A 285 -26.72 -6.12 -24.16
C PRO A 285 -26.19 -5.56 -22.84
N GLU A 286 -26.28 -6.37 -21.80
CA GLU A 286 -25.69 -6.09 -20.49
C GLU A 286 -24.28 -6.69 -20.40
N PHE A 287 -23.50 -6.31 -19.38
CA PHE A 287 -22.17 -6.84 -19.09
C PHE A 287 -22.10 -7.37 -17.66
N ASP A 288 -21.12 -8.25 -17.36
CA ASP A 288 -20.94 -8.76 -15.99
C ASP A 288 -20.25 -7.69 -15.12
N LEU A 289 -20.94 -7.29 -14.06
CA LEU A 289 -20.45 -6.32 -13.09
C LEU A 289 -19.25 -6.83 -12.27
N ASN A 290 -19.08 -8.15 -12.17
CA ASN A 290 -17.93 -8.73 -11.47
C ASN A 290 -16.66 -8.76 -12.32
N GLU A 291 -16.82 -8.71 -13.68
CA GLU A 291 -15.74 -8.71 -14.66
C GLU A 291 -15.95 -7.60 -15.72
N PRO A 292 -16.06 -6.33 -15.30
CA PRO A 292 -16.52 -5.23 -16.16
C PRO A 292 -15.55 -4.86 -17.29
N PHE A 293 -14.31 -5.31 -17.22
CA PHE A 293 -13.28 -5.06 -18.25
C PHE A 293 -13.13 -6.21 -19.26
N ASP A 294 -13.82 -7.31 -19.07
CA ASP A 294 -13.90 -8.38 -20.07
C ASP A 294 -15.02 -8.08 -21.07
N LEU A 295 -14.67 -7.28 -22.07
CA LEU A 295 -15.58 -6.88 -23.14
C LEU A 295 -15.92 -8.04 -24.11
N ASN A 296 -15.24 -9.18 -23.98
CA ASN A 296 -15.41 -10.32 -24.90
C ASN A 296 -16.39 -11.38 -24.40
N SER A 297 -16.87 -11.28 -23.16
CA SER A 297 -17.79 -12.27 -22.58
C SER A 297 -19.19 -12.30 -23.21
N GLY A 298 -19.48 -11.40 -24.15
CA GLY A 298 -20.74 -11.32 -24.87
C GLY A 298 -20.65 -11.37 -26.40
N MET A 299 -19.46 -11.56 -26.97
CA MET A 299 -19.28 -11.75 -28.41
C MET A 299 -18.93 -13.21 -28.68
N ASP A 300 -19.82 -13.91 -29.40
CA ASP A 300 -19.59 -15.27 -29.90
C ASP A 300 -18.28 -15.34 -30.67
N ALA A 301 -17.60 -16.47 -30.56
CA ALA A 301 -16.25 -16.73 -31.07
C ALA A 301 -16.05 -16.48 -32.60
N GLU A 302 -17.10 -16.23 -33.34
CA GLU A 302 -17.04 -15.92 -34.77
C GLU A 302 -16.65 -14.49 -35.10
N GLY A 303 -16.88 -13.52 -34.19
CA GLY A 303 -16.48 -12.11 -34.39
C GLY A 303 -14.98 -11.83 -34.15
N MET A 304 -14.26 -12.73 -33.50
CA MET A 304 -12.86 -12.49 -33.11
C MET A 304 -11.84 -12.65 -34.26
N SER A 305 -12.21 -13.22 -35.42
CA SER A 305 -11.27 -13.44 -36.52
C SER A 305 -11.01 -12.17 -37.35
N GLU A 306 -11.88 -11.18 -37.32
CA GLU A 306 -11.73 -9.95 -38.14
C GLU A 306 -11.03 -8.81 -37.38
N VAL A 307 -11.18 -8.71 -36.06
CA VAL A 307 -10.57 -7.60 -35.27
C VAL A 307 -9.05 -7.77 -35.07
N LYS A 308 -8.52 -9.00 -35.12
CA LYS A 308 -7.08 -9.26 -35.02
C LYS A 308 -6.26 -8.86 -36.25
N LYS A 309 -6.90 -8.57 -37.38
CA LYS A 309 -6.20 -8.15 -38.61
C LYS A 309 -6.02 -6.65 -38.75
N THR A 310 -6.72 -5.82 -37.96
CA THR A 310 -6.62 -4.35 -38.03
C THR A 310 -5.78 -3.72 -36.91
N GLY A 311 -5.30 -4.49 -35.93
CA GLY A 311 -4.54 -4.01 -34.78
C GLY A 311 -3.01 -4.02 -34.91
N SER A 312 -2.45 -4.31 -36.11
CA SER A 312 -0.99 -4.40 -36.31
C SER A 312 -0.37 -3.26 -37.13
N SER A 313 -0.89 -2.03 -37.00
CA SER A 313 -0.29 -0.85 -37.66
C SER A 313 -0.18 0.39 -36.73
N GLU A 314 0.29 0.18 -35.52
CA GLU A 314 0.59 1.29 -34.57
C GLU A 314 2.10 1.61 -34.46
N SER A 315 2.91 1.22 -35.46
CA SER A 315 4.36 1.55 -35.49
C SER A 315 4.75 2.71 -36.42
N ASP A 316 3.78 3.37 -37.09
CA ASP A 316 4.11 4.39 -38.12
C ASP A 316 3.70 5.83 -37.75
N VAL A 317 3.24 6.11 -36.54
CA VAL A 317 2.78 7.47 -36.16
C VAL A 317 3.86 8.26 -35.39
N GLU A 318 4.93 7.65 -34.95
CA GLU A 318 5.97 8.34 -34.14
C GLU A 318 7.10 9.02 -34.97
N LYS A 319 7.00 9.06 -36.30
CA LYS A 319 8.03 9.67 -37.18
C LYS A 319 7.66 10.97 -37.88
N SER A 320 6.52 11.57 -37.62
CA SER A 320 6.08 12.79 -38.31
C SER A 320 5.92 14.06 -37.44
N VAL A 321 6.53 14.10 -36.24
CA VAL A 321 6.52 15.30 -35.37
C VAL A 321 7.95 15.77 -35.03
N SER A 322 8.90 15.58 -35.95
CA SER A 322 10.22 16.24 -35.87
C SER A 322 10.69 16.67 -37.25
N GLU A 323 10.02 17.65 -37.84
CA GLU A 323 10.55 18.61 -38.79
C GLU A 323 9.88 19.96 -38.57
#